data_86a237e19365a7a1613dd4112191e4d1
#
_entry.id   86a237e19365a7a1613dd4112191e4d1
#
_cell.length_a   1.000
_cell.length_b   1.000
_cell.length_c   1.000
_cell.angle_alpha   90.00
_cell.angle_beta   90.00
_cell.angle_gamma   90.00
#
_symmetry.space_group_name_H-M   'P 1'
#
loop_
_entity.id
_entity.type
_entity.pdbx_description
1 polymer ?
#
loop_
_entity_poly.entity_id
_entity_poly.type
_entity_poly.pdbx_seq_one_letter_code
_entity_poly.pdbx_strand_id
1 'polypeptide(L)'
;MTRIPLPMFPAPPKPLVACTVCGKCCTYVSVGINEPSSLRSASDILWYLYHEKVTVYLDGDGEWCVMFEARCRNLGADLLCGVYEDRPHICRAFDNKTCDVNSTEGEAITFREPLQFLNWLEVKRPRIYRQIQKRFIPPALSKAAGT
;
A
#
# COMPACT_ATOMS: atom_id res chain seq x y z
N MET A 1 37.36 -31.60 19.82
CA MET A 1 37.24 -30.17 20.14
C MET A 1 35.89 -29.69 19.69
N THR A 2 34.95 -29.60 20.61
CA THR A 2 33.57 -29.15 20.33
C THR A 2 33.56 -27.61 20.27
N ARG A 3 33.29 -27.04 19.10
CA ARG A 3 33.12 -25.60 18.97
C ARG A 3 31.82 -25.19 19.64
N ILE A 4 31.89 -24.43 20.72
CA ILE A 4 30.76 -23.76 21.35
C ILE A 4 30.31 -22.65 20.40
N PRO A 5 29.05 -22.65 19.89
CA PRO A 5 28.57 -21.55 19.08
C PRO A 5 28.51 -20.29 19.95
N LEU A 6 29.10 -19.19 19.44
CA LEU A 6 29.01 -17.88 20.08
C LEU A 6 27.53 -17.42 20.10
N PRO A 7 27.08 -16.84 21.21
CA PRO A 7 25.73 -16.29 21.27
C PRO A 7 25.56 -15.21 20.20
N MET A 8 24.62 -15.42 19.28
CA MET A 8 24.21 -14.40 18.32
C MET A 8 23.47 -13.29 19.10
N PHE A 9 24.13 -12.19 19.31
CA PHE A 9 23.47 -10.99 19.81
C PHE A 9 22.50 -10.49 18.73
N PRO A 10 21.24 -10.15 19.07
CA PRO A 10 20.35 -9.54 18.12
C PRO A 10 20.97 -8.24 17.61
N ALA A 11 20.84 -7.99 16.30
CA ALA A 11 21.30 -6.73 15.72
C ALA A 11 20.67 -5.55 16.46
N PRO A 12 21.40 -4.46 16.69
CA PRO A 12 20.84 -3.29 17.35
C PRO A 12 19.62 -2.78 16.56
N PRO A 13 18.57 -2.33 17.25
CA PRO A 13 17.38 -1.81 16.59
C PRO A 13 17.75 -0.65 15.65
N LYS A 14 17.18 -0.67 14.43
CA LYS A 14 17.37 0.41 13.45
C LYS A 14 16.95 1.74 14.09
N PRO A 15 17.76 2.81 14.04
CA PRO A 15 17.36 4.10 14.58
C PRO A 15 16.12 4.62 13.83
N LEU A 16 15.13 5.11 14.59
CA LEU A 16 13.91 5.69 14.03
C LEU A 16 14.22 7.01 13.29
N VAL A 17 13.67 7.13 12.08
CA VAL A 17 13.70 8.40 11.34
C VAL A 17 12.71 9.36 11.99
N ALA A 18 13.14 10.58 12.33
CA ALA A 18 12.26 11.58 12.91
C ALA A 18 11.24 12.11 11.88
N CYS A 19 9.99 12.33 12.29
CA CYS A 19 8.94 12.88 11.44
C CYS A 19 9.30 14.27 10.88
N THR A 20 10.10 15.03 11.57
CA THR A 20 10.53 16.38 11.19
C THR A 20 11.51 16.43 10.01
N VAL A 21 12.02 15.28 9.55
CA VAL A 21 12.98 15.22 8.43
C VAL A 21 12.56 14.29 7.31
N CYS A 22 11.42 13.61 7.45
CA CYS A 22 11.01 12.54 6.54
C CYS A 22 10.04 13.03 5.45
N GLY A 23 8.95 13.70 5.81
CA GLY A 23 7.89 14.18 4.91
C GLY A 23 7.16 13.09 4.10
N LYS A 24 7.42 11.81 4.31
CA LYS A 24 6.89 10.71 3.50
C LYS A 24 5.36 10.66 3.52
N CYS A 25 4.73 10.71 4.69
CA CYS A 25 3.27 10.71 4.84
C CYS A 25 2.58 11.96 4.26
N CYS A 26 3.34 12.99 3.91
CA CYS A 26 2.86 14.19 3.20
C CYS A 26 2.92 14.04 1.67
N THR A 27 3.30 12.88 1.13
CA THR A 27 3.42 12.65 -0.31
C THR A 27 2.30 11.80 -0.89
N TYR A 28 1.40 11.31 -0.07
CA TYR A 28 0.26 10.49 -0.49
C TYR A 28 -0.97 10.69 0.40
N VAL A 29 -2.11 10.24 -0.11
CA VAL A 29 -3.35 10.07 0.67
C VAL A 29 -3.76 8.61 0.56
N SER A 30 -4.03 7.95 1.70
CA SER A 30 -4.54 6.61 1.74
C SER A 30 -5.91 6.56 2.43
N VAL A 31 -6.82 5.75 1.88
CA VAL A 31 -8.17 5.55 2.42
C VAL A 31 -8.54 4.07 2.38
N GLY A 32 -9.28 3.63 3.40
CA GLY A 32 -9.84 2.28 3.44
C GLY A 32 -10.88 2.07 2.34
N ILE A 33 -10.88 0.89 1.75
CA ILE A 33 -11.84 0.48 0.71
C ILE A 33 -12.42 -0.90 1.04
N ASN A 34 -13.50 -1.26 0.35
CA ASN A 34 -14.10 -2.56 0.54
C ASN A 34 -13.23 -3.69 -0.01
N GLU A 35 -13.16 -4.80 0.71
CA GLU A 35 -12.57 -6.05 0.23
C GLU A 35 -13.20 -6.46 -1.12
N PRO A 36 -12.43 -7.04 -2.07
CA PRO A 36 -12.95 -7.55 -3.35
C PRO A 36 -13.76 -8.84 -3.18
N SER A 37 -14.82 -8.78 -2.38
CA SER A 37 -15.73 -9.89 -2.09
C SER A 37 -16.92 -9.99 -3.06
N SER A 38 -17.11 -8.99 -3.90
CA SER A 38 -18.18 -8.90 -4.91
C SER A 38 -17.64 -8.42 -6.25
N LEU A 39 -18.45 -8.61 -7.33
CA LEU A 39 -18.13 -8.07 -8.65
C LEU A 39 -17.97 -6.54 -8.60
N ARG A 40 -18.81 -5.85 -7.84
CA ARG A 40 -18.77 -4.41 -7.70
C ARG A 40 -17.46 -3.96 -7.04
N SER A 41 -17.16 -4.45 -5.84
CA SER A 41 -15.93 -4.03 -5.12
C SER A 41 -14.66 -4.40 -5.89
N ALA A 42 -14.63 -5.53 -6.59
CA ALA A 42 -13.51 -5.87 -7.45
C ALA A 42 -13.38 -4.96 -8.68
N SER A 43 -14.50 -4.54 -9.29
CA SER A 43 -14.47 -3.58 -10.40
C SER A 43 -14.04 -2.18 -9.95
N ASP A 44 -14.40 -1.78 -8.73
CA ASP A 44 -13.96 -0.51 -8.15
C ASP A 44 -12.43 -0.51 -7.95
N ILE A 45 -11.86 -1.63 -7.50
CA ILE A 45 -10.40 -1.78 -7.38
C ILE A 45 -9.71 -1.70 -8.74
N LEU A 46 -10.25 -2.36 -9.78
CA LEU A 46 -9.71 -2.22 -11.14
C LEU A 46 -9.76 -0.78 -11.63
N TRP A 47 -10.84 -0.07 -11.34
CA TRP A 47 -10.98 1.33 -11.71
C TRP A 47 -9.87 2.18 -11.05
N TYR A 48 -9.58 1.99 -9.77
CA TYR A 48 -8.43 2.64 -9.12
C TYR A 48 -7.12 2.35 -9.85
N LEU A 49 -6.86 1.08 -10.15
CA LEU A 49 -5.59 0.63 -10.77
C LEU A 49 -5.44 1.01 -12.24
N TYR A 50 -6.50 1.48 -12.92
CA TYR A 50 -6.39 2.09 -14.26
C TYR A 50 -5.78 3.49 -14.21
N HIS A 51 -5.64 4.09 -13.05
CA HIS A 51 -5.05 5.41 -12.90
C HIS A 51 -3.57 5.30 -12.50
N GLU A 52 -2.77 6.13 -13.15
CA GLU A 52 -1.34 6.27 -12.79
C GLU A 52 -1.20 6.78 -11.35
N LYS A 53 -0.12 6.37 -10.68
CA LYS A 53 0.20 6.81 -9.32
C LYS A 53 -0.85 6.43 -8.26
N VAL A 54 -1.60 5.38 -8.54
CA VAL A 54 -2.52 4.77 -7.60
C VAL A 54 -2.03 3.38 -7.24
N THR A 55 -2.04 3.08 -5.96
CA THR A 55 -1.65 1.77 -5.42
C THR A 55 -2.80 1.25 -4.57
N VAL A 56 -3.16 -0.02 -4.75
CA VAL A 56 -4.08 -0.72 -3.85
C VAL A 56 -3.29 -1.74 -3.06
N TYR A 57 -3.53 -1.83 -1.76
CA TYR A 57 -2.80 -2.74 -0.90
C TYR A 57 -3.67 -3.32 0.22
N LEU A 58 -3.23 -4.45 0.72
CA LEU A 58 -3.72 -5.06 1.96
C LEU A 58 -2.67 -4.76 3.03
N ASP A 59 -3.07 -4.09 4.09
CA ASP A 59 -2.16 -3.77 5.18
C ASP A 59 -1.90 -4.96 6.12
N GLY A 60 -1.05 -4.75 7.14
CA GLY A 60 -0.70 -5.78 8.12
C GLY A 60 -1.88 -6.23 8.99
N ASP A 61 -2.90 -5.40 9.15
CA ASP A 61 -4.12 -5.67 9.91
C ASP A 61 -5.21 -6.35 9.07
N GLY A 62 -4.97 -6.51 7.77
CA GLY A 62 -5.89 -7.15 6.84
C GLY A 62 -6.94 -6.20 6.25
N GLU A 63 -6.71 -4.90 6.33
CA GLU A 63 -7.58 -3.89 5.73
C GLU A 63 -7.15 -3.54 4.30
N TRP A 64 -8.14 -3.45 3.41
CA TRP A 64 -7.92 -3.02 2.03
C TRP A 64 -7.89 -1.51 1.95
N CYS A 65 -6.83 -0.99 1.34
CA CYS A 65 -6.60 0.44 1.20
C CYS A 65 -6.26 0.80 -0.25
N VAL A 66 -6.62 2.03 -0.64
CA VAL A 66 -6.13 2.67 -1.86
C VAL A 66 -5.30 3.89 -1.49
N MET A 67 -4.13 4.01 -2.09
CA MET A 67 -3.20 5.10 -1.91
C MET A 67 -3.05 5.88 -3.21
N PHE A 68 -3.17 7.20 -3.12
CA PHE A 68 -2.96 8.15 -4.20
C PHE A 68 -1.69 8.95 -3.94
N GLU A 69 -0.74 8.97 -4.87
CA GLU A 69 0.39 9.89 -4.76
C GLU A 69 -0.11 11.32 -4.88
N ALA A 70 -0.08 12.04 -3.77
CA ALA A 70 -0.60 13.39 -3.66
C ALA A 70 0.24 14.19 -2.66
N ARG A 71 1.07 15.11 -3.17
CA ARG A 71 1.88 15.95 -2.30
C ARG A 71 1.02 16.93 -1.50
N CYS A 72 1.20 16.95 -0.19
CA CYS A 72 0.58 17.96 0.68
C CYS A 72 1.05 19.37 0.30
N ARG A 73 0.12 20.32 0.21
CA ARG A 73 0.42 21.71 -0.13
C ARG A 73 1.25 22.43 0.95
N ASN A 74 1.16 21.95 2.19
CA ASN A 74 1.88 22.51 3.34
C ASN A 74 3.27 21.88 3.55
N LEU A 75 3.69 20.92 2.69
CA LEU A 75 5.02 20.35 2.75
C LEU A 75 6.02 21.28 2.05
N GLY A 76 6.95 21.84 2.82
CA GLY A 76 8.04 22.68 2.31
C GLY A 76 9.07 21.93 1.47
N ALA A 77 9.96 22.64 0.81
CA ALA A 77 11.08 22.06 0.05
C ALA A 77 12.11 21.39 0.98
N ASP A 78 12.17 21.83 2.23
CA ASP A 78 12.97 21.28 3.31
C ASP A 78 12.35 20.03 3.98
N LEU A 79 11.23 19.52 3.44
CA LEU A 79 10.43 18.41 3.97
C LEU A 79 9.79 18.71 5.34
N LEU A 80 9.69 19.97 5.73
CA LEU A 80 9.00 20.38 6.95
C LEU A 80 7.54 20.77 6.67
N CYS A 81 6.68 20.56 7.66
CA CYS A 81 5.27 20.94 7.61
C CYS A 81 5.10 22.41 7.95
N GLY A 82 4.59 23.21 7.01
CA GLY A 82 4.34 24.65 7.23
C GLY A 82 3.25 24.97 8.26
N VAL A 83 2.43 23.98 8.63
CA VAL A 83 1.33 24.11 9.62
C VAL A 83 1.48 23.09 10.75
N TYR A 84 2.69 22.81 11.18
CA TYR A 84 2.97 21.69 12.09
C TYR A 84 2.13 21.72 13.37
N GLU A 85 1.98 22.87 14.00
CA GLU A 85 1.19 23.02 15.23
C GLU A 85 -0.33 22.93 14.97
N ASP A 86 -0.77 23.32 13.79
CA ASP A 86 -2.19 23.35 13.39
C ASP A 86 -2.60 22.16 12.50
N ARG A 87 -1.82 21.08 12.52
CA ARG A 87 -2.09 19.88 11.70
C ARG A 87 -3.48 19.28 11.98
N PRO A 88 -4.18 18.81 10.94
CA PRO A 88 -5.39 18.00 11.10
C PRO A 88 -5.18 16.79 12.01
N HIS A 89 -6.25 16.31 12.63
CA HIS A 89 -6.21 15.17 13.57
C HIS A 89 -5.53 13.94 12.94
N ILE A 90 -5.83 13.63 11.69
CA ILE A 90 -5.23 12.49 10.97
C ILE A 90 -3.70 12.59 10.89
N CYS A 91 -3.16 13.78 10.67
CA CYS A 91 -1.71 14.00 10.65
C CYS A 91 -1.07 13.84 12.03
N ARG A 92 -1.83 14.16 13.11
CA ARG A 92 -1.38 14.01 14.50
C ARG A 92 -1.45 12.57 14.98
N ALA A 93 -2.36 11.78 14.41
CA ALA A 93 -2.56 10.37 14.75
C ALA A 93 -1.46 9.45 14.21
N PHE A 94 -0.64 9.91 13.26
CA PHE A 94 0.51 9.15 12.77
C PHE A 94 1.54 8.93 13.88
N ASP A 95 1.75 7.67 14.24
CA ASP A 95 2.80 7.29 15.18
C ASP A 95 4.12 7.09 14.41
N ASN A 96 5.16 7.78 14.89
CA ASN A 96 6.50 7.69 14.31
C ASN A 96 7.07 6.25 14.34
N LYS A 97 6.64 5.43 15.29
CA LYS A 97 7.12 4.04 15.43
C LYS A 97 6.49 3.09 14.44
N THR A 98 5.25 3.34 14.05
CA THR A 98 4.43 2.47 13.20
C THR A 98 4.23 3.01 11.79
N CYS A 99 4.86 4.14 11.44
CA CYS A 99 4.75 4.71 10.10
C CYS A 99 5.53 3.87 9.06
N ASP A 100 5.17 4.00 7.79
CA ASP A 100 5.75 3.25 6.65
C ASP A 100 7.29 3.25 6.60
N VAL A 101 7.94 4.29 7.15
CA VAL A 101 9.41 4.41 7.12
C VAL A 101 10.05 3.64 8.26
N ASN A 102 9.42 3.64 9.42
CA ASN A 102 9.98 3.08 10.65
C ASN A 102 9.38 1.72 11.02
N SER A 103 8.18 1.39 10.50
CA SER A 103 7.57 0.09 10.72
C SER A 103 8.42 -1.03 10.10
N THR A 104 8.46 -2.16 10.78
CA THR A 104 8.98 -3.42 10.26
C THR A 104 7.86 -4.27 9.65
N GLU A 105 6.61 -3.88 9.84
CA GLU A 105 5.44 -4.52 9.27
C GLU A 105 5.23 -3.95 7.87
N GLY A 106 5.48 -4.78 6.86
CA GLY A 106 5.23 -4.43 5.46
C GLY A 106 3.77 -4.61 5.08
N GLU A 107 3.40 -4.07 3.92
CA GLU A 107 2.14 -4.38 3.27
C GLU A 107 2.10 -5.89 2.96
N ALA A 108 1.01 -6.58 3.31
CA ALA A 108 0.88 -8.00 3.05
C ALA A 108 0.81 -8.31 1.54
N ILE A 109 0.14 -7.44 0.78
CA ILE A 109 -0.01 -7.52 -0.68
C ILE A 109 -0.13 -6.11 -1.24
N THR A 110 0.54 -5.84 -2.35
CA THR A 110 0.49 -4.55 -3.05
C THR A 110 0.22 -4.73 -4.53
N PHE A 111 -0.68 -3.93 -5.08
CA PHE A 111 -1.02 -3.86 -6.50
C PHE A 111 -0.77 -2.44 -7.02
N ARG A 112 0.02 -2.32 -8.08
CA ARG A 112 0.28 -1.06 -8.79
C ARG A 112 -0.26 -1.07 -10.21
N GLU A 113 -0.58 -2.27 -10.72
CA GLU A 113 -1.04 -2.50 -12.08
C GLU A 113 -2.29 -3.38 -12.08
N PRO A 114 -3.24 -3.15 -12.99
CA PRO A 114 -4.46 -3.96 -13.09
C PRO A 114 -4.18 -5.47 -13.21
N LEU A 115 -3.13 -5.84 -13.95
CA LEU A 115 -2.79 -7.24 -14.20
C LEU A 115 -2.38 -7.97 -12.91
N GLN A 116 -1.67 -7.30 -11.99
CA GLN A 116 -1.30 -7.88 -10.70
C GLN A 116 -2.54 -8.27 -9.89
N PHE A 117 -3.53 -7.38 -9.85
CA PHE A 117 -4.79 -7.65 -9.17
C PHE A 117 -5.63 -8.73 -9.84
N LEU A 118 -5.68 -8.73 -11.17
CA LEU A 118 -6.38 -9.78 -11.94
C LEU A 118 -5.79 -11.16 -11.70
N ASN A 119 -4.47 -11.30 -11.69
CA ASN A 119 -3.79 -12.56 -11.36
C ASN A 119 -4.10 -13.02 -9.93
N TRP A 120 -4.14 -12.08 -8.99
CA TRP A 120 -4.55 -12.38 -7.62
C TRP A 120 -6.01 -12.83 -7.53
N LEU A 121 -6.93 -12.16 -8.24
CA LEU A 121 -8.35 -12.54 -8.29
C LEU A 121 -8.54 -13.94 -8.87
N GLU A 122 -7.81 -14.29 -9.92
CA GLU A 122 -7.90 -15.61 -10.55
C GLU A 122 -7.65 -16.72 -9.54
N VAL A 123 -6.63 -16.55 -8.69
CA VAL A 123 -6.24 -17.53 -7.68
C VAL A 123 -7.13 -17.48 -6.44
N LYS A 124 -7.41 -16.29 -5.93
CA LYS A 124 -8.08 -16.11 -4.64
C LYS A 124 -9.60 -15.99 -4.71
N ARG A 125 -10.13 -15.51 -5.83
CA ARG A 125 -11.57 -15.26 -6.06
C ARG A 125 -12.00 -15.65 -7.48
N PRO A 126 -11.85 -16.93 -7.90
CA PRO A 126 -12.04 -17.35 -9.30
C PRO A 126 -13.45 -17.10 -9.84
N ARG A 127 -14.47 -17.08 -8.98
CA ARG A 127 -15.85 -16.74 -9.40
C ARG A 127 -15.97 -15.28 -9.81
N ILE A 128 -15.39 -14.37 -9.03
CA ILE A 128 -15.40 -12.94 -9.31
C ILE A 128 -14.52 -12.65 -10.53
N TYR A 129 -13.35 -13.27 -10.65
CA TYR A 129 -12.47 -13.15 -11.81
C TYR A 129 -13.19 -13.46 -13.12
N ARG A 130 -13.91 -14.60 -13.20
CA ARG A 130 -14.69 -14.97 -14.39
C ARG A 130 -15.79 -13.97 -14.74
N GLN A 131 -16.41 -13.33 -13.75
CA GLN A 131 -17.40 -12.28 -13.99
C GLN A 131 -16.74 -10.98 -14.47
N ILE A 132 -15.59 -10.62 -13.92
CA ILE A 132 -14.78 -9.49 -14.36
C ILE A 132 -14.33 -9.67 -15.81
N GLN A 133 -13.78 -10.83 -16.17
CA GLN A 133 -13.34 -11.14 -17.53
C GLN A 133 -14.46 -10.92 -18.57
N LYS A 134 -15.66 -11.34 -18.27
CA LYS A 134 -16.80 -11.23 -19.18
C LYS A 134 -17.28 -9.80 -19.40
N ARG A 135 -17.05 -8.89 -18.45
CA ARG A 135 -17.68 -7.56 -18.42
C ARG A 135 -16.73 -6.40 -18.56
N PHE A 136 -15.51 -6.51 -18.06
CA PHE A 136 -14.63 -5.37 -17.81
C PHE A 136 -13.23 -5.49 -18.41
N ILE A 137 -12.82 -6.67 -18.89
CA ILE A 137 -11.50 -6.82 -19.48
C ILE A 137 -11.60 -6.75 -21.00
N PRO A 138 -10.97 -5.74 -21.63
CA PRO A 138 -10.82 -5.74 -23.08
C PRO A 138 -10.05 -6.98 -23.56
N PRO A 139 -10.36 -7.53 -24.73
CA PRO A 139 -9.67 -8.71 -25.28
C PRO A 139 -8.14 -8.58 -25.35
N ALA A 140 -7.62 -7.35 -25.41
CA ALA A 140 -6.19 -7.08 -25.44
C ALA A 140 -5.48 -7.40 -24.10
N LEU A 141 -6.15 -7.23 -22.95
CA LEU A 141 -5.59 -7.56 -21.64
C LEU A 141 -5.72 -9.04 -21.27
N SER A 142 -6.70 -9.74 -21.84
CA SER A 142 -6.91 -11.17 -21.59
C SER A 142 -5.87 -12.06 -22.28
N LYS A 143 -5.15 -11.55 -23.30
CA LYS A 143 -4.12 -12.30 -24.05
C LYS A 143 -2.74 -12.23 -23.42
N ALA A 144 -2.48 -11.32 -22.49
CA ALA A 144 -1.19 -11.17 -21.81
C ALA A 144 -0.99 -12.17 -20.64
N ALA A 145 -2.04 -12.85 -20.21
CA ALA A 145 -2.02 -13.83 -19.10
C ALA A 145 -1.74 -15.27 -19.56
N GLY A 146 -1.42 -15.51 -20.83
CA GLY A 146 -1.29 -16.83 -21.44
C GLY A 146 0.05 -17.07 -22.17
N THR A 147 1.17 -16.65 -21.56
CA THR A 147 2.53 -17.10 -22.00
C THR A 147 3.41 -17.38 -20.81
#